data_f00d94194660c7bcca1af665e481a732
#
_entry.id   f00d94194660c7bcca1af665e481a732
#
_cell.length_a   1.000
_cell.length_b   1.000
_cell.length_c   1.000
_cell.angle_alpha   90.00
_cell.angle_beta   90.00
_cell.angle_gamma   90.00
#
_symmetry.space_group_name_H-M   'P 1'
#
loop_
_entity.id
_entity.type
_entity.pdbx_description
1 polymer ?
#
loop_
_entity_poly.entity_id
_entity_poly.type
_entity_poly.pdbx_seq_one_letter_code
_entity_poly.pdbx_strand_id
1 'polypeptide(L)'
;LNSPPYLARLNDPTPWTTRTLQQFDGTNRTMCSVASSHGLGIGGYLLTIQLSAKPGQSSTLQAWLSDDALPSLSARAGLCAAHLLIGDQDVSNTPTEEKKLRGTPDAVADWVILVEAYDQAALEQARAELLGRDGLFGHGAEEGPLVGLYSLDFSLDEAEAKRVWRHPEEG
;
A
#
# COMPACT_ATOMS: atom_id res chain seq x y z
N LEU A 1 12.62 -1.17 -7.20
CA LEU A 1 11.89 -2.41 -7.52
C LEU A 1 12.26 -3.00 -8.87
N ASN A 2 12.76 -2.22 -9.82
CA ASN A 2 13.29 -2.72 -11.09
C ASN A 2 14.76 -3.19 -10.99
N SER A 3 15.23 -3.55 -9.79
CA SER A 3 16.58 -4.09 -9.67
C SER A 3 16.66 -5.47 -10.32
N PRO A 4 17.74 -5.77 -11.07
CA PRO A 4 17.90 -7.07 -11.72
C PRO A 4 17.77 -8.27 -10.76
N PRO A 5 18.30 -8.23 -9.52
CA PRO A 5 18.12 -9.34 -8.57
C PRO A 5 16.67 -9.59 -8.18
N TYR A 6 15.86 -8.53 -8.02
CA TYR A 6 14.44 -8.68 -7.69
C TYR A 6 13.65 -9.29 -8.86
N LEU A 7 13.88 -8.82 -10.08
CA LEU A 7 13.24 -9.40 -11.27
C LEU A 7 13.67 -10.86 -11.49
N ALA A 8 14.93 -11.19 -11.28
CA ALA A 8 15.42 -12.57 -11.33
C ALA A 8 14.63 -13.45 -10.34
N ARG A 9 14.41 -12.94 -9.12
CA ARG A 9 13.65 -13.65 -8.09
C ARG A 9 12.19 -13.88 -8.45
N LEU A 10 11.54 -12.92 -9.10
CA LEU A 10 10.16 -13.06 -9.58
C LEU A 10 10.03 -14.06 -10.74
N ASN A 11 11.09 -14.24 -11.52
CA ASN A 11 11.13 -15.16 -12.65
C ASN A 11 11.66 -16.55 -12.29
N ASP A 12 12.21 -16.73 -11.07
CA ASP A 12 12.64 -18.03 -10.53
C ASP A 12 12.02 -18.23 -9.13
N PRO A 13 10.70 -18.51 -9.06
CA PRO A 13 10.00 -18.73 -7.79
C PRO A 13 10.47 -20.04 -7.12
N THR A 14 10.77 -19.96 -5.80
CA THR A 14 11.13 -21.17 -5.04
C THR A 14 9.94 -22.13 -4.88
N PRO A 15 10.18 -23.40 -4.52
CA PRO A 15 9.14 -24.33 -4.10
C PRO A 15 8.28 -23.80 -2.95
N TRP A 16 8.87 -23.01 -2.03
CA TRP A 16 8.12 -22.32 -0.97
C TRP A 16 7.17 -21.26 -1.54
N THR A 17 7.66 -20.38 -2.41
CA THR A 17 6.85 -19.36 -3.08
C THR A 17 5.67 -20.00 -3.81
N THR A 18 5.92 -21.05 -4.60
CA THR A 18 4.89 -21.77 -5.36
C THR A 18 3.81 -22.34 -4.45
N ARG A 19 4.19 -22.97 -3.33
CA ARG A 19 3.22 -23.52 -2.36
C ARG A 19 2.43 -22.42 -1.66
N THR A 20 3.10 -21.32 -1.29
CA THR A 20 2.47 -20.23 -0.55
C THR A 20 1.46 -19.49 -1.43
N LEU A 21 1.79 -19.22 -2.69
CA LEU A 21 0.88 -18.53 -3.62
C LEU A 21 -0.43 -19.30 -3.83
N GLN A 22 -0.42 -20.63 -3.73
CA GLN A 22 -1.63 -21.45 -3.82
C GLN A 22 -2.59 -21.29 -2.63
N GLN A 23 -2.12 -20.70 -1.53
CA GLN A 23 -2.93 -20.44 -0.33
C GLN A 23 -3.60 -19.05 -0.37
N PHE A 24 -3.21 -18.20 -1.31
CA PHE A 24 -3.79 -16.87 -1.48
C PHE A 24 -4.86 -16.88 -2.57
N ASP A 25 -6.01 -16.29 -2.26
CA ASP A 25 -7.07 -16.03 -3.22
C ASP A 25 -7.23 -14.53 -3.43
N GLY A 26 -7.47 -14.11 -4.68
CA GLY A 26 -7.75 -12.72 -5.03
C GLY A 26 -6.61 -11.72 -4.78
N THR A 27 -5.33 -12.15 -4.82
CA THR A 27 -4.20 -11.25 -4.63
C THR A 27 -4.03 -10.29 -5.80
N ASN A 28 -3.97 -8.99 -5.48
CA ASN A 28 -3.58 -7.93 -6.41
C ASN A 28 -2.26 -7.30 -6.00
N ARG A 29 -1.41 -6.97 -6.96
CA ARG A 29 -0.16 -6.27 -6.73
C ARG A 29 -0.05 -5.04 -7.62
N THR A 30 0.10 -3.89 -6.98
CA THR A 30 0.42 -2.63 -7.65
C THR A 30 1.81 -2.17 -7.27
N MET A 31 2.64 -1.90 -8.27
CA MET A 31 3.92 -1.22 -8.07
C MET A 31 3.64 0.28 -8.06
N CYS A 32 4.11 0.96 -7.02
CA CYS A 32 3.84 2.38 -6.84
C CYS A 32 5.12 3.19 -6.65
N SER A 33 5.08 4.44 -7.07
CA SER A 33 6.01 5.48 -6.61
C SER A 33 5.36 6.27 -5.46
N VAL A 34 6.16 6.65 -4.45
CA VAL A 34 5.70 7.52 -3.36
C VAL A 34 5.70 8.95 -3.87
N ALA A 35 4.52 9.53 -4.04
CA ALA A 35 4.35 10.92 -4.50
C ALA A 35 4.47 11.91 -3.34
N SER A 36 3.96 11.55 -2.16
CA SER A 36 4.02 12.40 -0.97
C SER A 36 4.00 11.52 0.29
N SER A 37 4.69 11.97 1.33
CA SER A 37 4.85 11.23 2.59
C SER A 37 4.98 12.19 3.75
N HIS A 38 4.13 12.06 4.76
CA HIS A 38 4.05 12.93 5.93
C HIS A 38 3.98 12.11 7.21
N GLY A 39 4.61 12.61 8.27
CA GLY A 39 4.68 11.92 9.56
C GLY A 39 5.81 10.90 9.64
N LEU A 40 5.95 10.30 10.82
CA LEU A 40 7.01 9.35 11.16
C LEU A 40 6.44 8.23 12.04
N GLY A 41 7.04 7.07 11.94
CA GLY A 41 6.70 5.92 12.78
C GLY A 41 5.88 4.86 12.06
N ILE A 42 5.66 3.76 12.75
CA ILE A 42 4.85 2.63 12.31
C ILE A 42 3.64 2.56 13.24
N GLY A 43 2.45 2.60 12.65
CA GLY A 43 1.20 2.45 13.37
C GLY A 43 0.84 0.99 13.62
N GLY A 44 0.02 0.74 14.67
CA GLY A 44 -0.61 -0.56 14.88
C GLY A 44 -1.82 -0.80 13.96
N TYR A 45 -2.29 0.24 13.26
CA TYR A 45 -3.42 0.18 12.33
C TYR A 45 -3.09 0.88 11.02
N LEU A 46 -3.65 0.38 9.93
CA LEU A 46 -3.46 0.92 8.59
C LEU A 46 -4.80 1.04 7.86
N LEU A 47 -5.09 2.24 7.34
CA LEU A 47 -6.12 2.48 6.35
C LEU A 47 -5.48 2.51 4.96
N THR A 48 -6.05 1.77 4.02
CA THR A 48 -5.73 1.87 2.60
C THR A 48 -6.94 2.36 1.82
N ILE A 49 -6.75 3.30 0.89
CA ILE A 49 -7.79 3.75 -0.04
C ILE A 49 -7.20 3.70 -1.44
N GLN A 50 -7.70 2.79 -2.27
CA GLN A 50 -7.36 2.72 -3.69
C GLN A 50 -8.42 3.50 -4.48
N LEU A 51 -8.00 4.39 -5.34
CA LEU A 51 -8.89 5.29 -6.06
C LEU A 51 -8.31 5.71 -7.41
N SER A 52 -9.17 6.30 -8.25
CA SER A 52 -8.80 7.00 -9.47
C SER A 52 -9.26 8.46 -9.40
N ALA A 53 -8.58 9.34 -10.11
CA ALA A 53 -9.00 10.72 -10.27
C ALA A 53 -9.97 10.84 -11.46
N LYS A 54 -11.01 11.68 -11.34
CA LYS A 54 -11.87 12.06 -12.47
C LYS A 54 -11.05 12.62 -13.62
N PRO A 55 -11.47 12.44 -14.88
CA PRO A 55 -10.77 12.99 -16.04
C PRO A 55 -10.49 14.49 -15.86
N GLY A 56 -9.23 14.87 -16.01
CA GLY A 56 -8.77 16.27 -15.87
C GLY A 56 -8.63 16.77 -14.42
N GLN A 57 -8.92 15.97 -13.40
CA GLN A 57 -8.85 16.39 -11.99
C GLN A 57 -7.59 15.85 -11.24
N SER A 58 -6.74 15.08 -11.90
CA SER A 58 -5.58 14.42 -11.25
C SER A 58 -4.65 15.43 -10.55
N SER A 59 -4.31 16.55 -11.18
CA SER A 59 -3.43 17.55 -10.58
C SER A 59 -4.06 18.26 -9.38
N THR A 60 -5.36 18.55 -9.44
CA THR A 60 -6.11 19.19 -8.35
C THR A 60 -6.21 18.26 -7.14
N LEU A 61 -6.57 17.01 -7.37
CA LEU A 61 -6.66 15.98 -6.32
C LEU A 61 -5.29 15.72 -5.69
N GLN A 62 -4.23 15.61 -6.51
CA GLN A 62 -2.88 15.37 -6.02
C GLN A 62 -2.36 16.53 -5.17
N ALA A 63 -2.57 17.78 -5.61
CA ALA A 63 -2.16 18.95 -4.86
C ALA A 63 -2.88 19.02 -3.51
N TRP A 64 -4.20 18.85 -3.49
CA TRP A 64 -4.98 18.84 -2.23
C TRP A 64 -4.52 17.72 -1.28
N LEU A 65 -4.29 16.52 -1.78
CA LEU A 65 -3.79 15.41 -0.96
C LEU A 65 -2.41 15.73 -0.38
N SER A 66 -1.46 16.19 -1.22
CA SER A 66 -0.06 16.37 -0.83
C SER A 66 0.15 17.60 0.07
N ASP A 67 -0.59 18.68 -0.16
CA ASP A 67 -0.33 19.98 0.46
C ASP A 67 -1.25 20.25 1.67
N ASP A 68 -2.44 19.63 1.72
CA ASP A 68 -3.46 19.91 2.74
C ASP A 68 -3.87 18.67 3.53
N ALA A 69 -4.43 17.64 2.87
CA ALA A 69 -5.08 16.53 3.55
C ALA A 69 -4.10 15.64 4.32
N LEU A 70 -3.05 15.14 3.66
CA LEU A 70 -2.11 14.21 4.28
C LEU A 70 -1.23 14.87 5.36
N PRO A 71 -0.71 16.10 5.18
CA PRO A 71 -0.06 16.83 6.27
C PRO A 71 -0.97 17.01 7.49
N SER A 72 -2.22 17.41 7.26
CA SER A 72 -3.22 17.59 8.32
C SER A 72 -3.51 16.28 9.08
N LEU A 73 -3.64 15.17 8.37
CA LEU A 73 -3.87 13.85 8.97
C LEU A 73 -2.67 13.42 9.83
N SER A 74 -1.45 13.52 9.30
CA SER A 74 -0.24 13.09 10.02
C SER A 74 0.04 13.89 11.29
N ALA A 75 -0.51 15.10 11.41
CA ALA A 75 -0.38 15.95 12.58
C ALA A 75 -1.41 15.68 13.68
N ARG A 76 -2.41 14.82 13.44
CA ARG A 76 -3.48 14.52 14.41
C ARG A 76 -3.04 13.53 15.47
N ALA A 77 -3.51 13.75 16.69
CA ALA A 77 -3.39 12.74 17.75
C ALA A 77 -4.07 11.43 17.31
N GLY A 78 -3.42 10.30 17.58
CA GLY A 78 -3.89 8.98 17.17
C GLY A 78 -3.39 8.50 15.82
N LEU A 79 -2.99 9.42 14.92
CA LEU A 79 -2.37 9.12 13.64
C LEU A 79 -0.85 9.30 13.71
N CYS A 80 -0.08 8.63 12.88
CA CYS A 80 1.38 8.75 12.86
C CYS A 80 1.97 9.04 11.48
N ALA A 81 1.37 8.55 10.41
CA ALA A 81 1.85 8.83 9.06
C ALA A 81 0.73 8.79 8.03
N ALA A 82 0.93 9.50 6.91
CA ALA A 82 0.01 9.49 5.78
C ALA A 82 0.81 9.63 4.47
N HIS A 83 0.48 8.80 3.47
CA HIS A 83 1.23 8.69 2.23
C HIS A 83 0.30 8.66 1.03
N LEU A 84 0.75 9.29 -0.08
CA LEU A 84 0.16 9.15 -1.39
C LEU A 84 1.12 8.35 -2.28
N LEU A 85 0.61 7.27 -2.85
CA LEU A 85 1.32 6.45 -3.80
C LEU A 85 0.60 6.51 -5.15
N ILE A 86 1.38 6.61 -6.23
CA ILE A 86 0.87 6.58 -7.60
C ILE A 86 1.31 5.27 -8.24
N GLY A 87 0.33 4.53 -8.78
CA GLY A 87 0.54 3.25 -9.43
C GLY A 87 1.31 3.41 -10.73
N ASP A 88 2.32 2.57 -10.92
CA ASP A 88 3.05 2.44 -12.17
C ASP A 88 2.45 1.29 -12.97
N GLN A 89 1.60 1.63 -13.93
CA GLN A 89 0.86 0.67 -14.75
C GLN A 89 1.81 -0.20 -15.59
N ASP A 90 2.86 0.39 -16.16
CA ASP A 90 3.80 -0.33 -17.04
C ASP A 90 4.60 -1.35 -16.24
N VAL A 91 5.14 -0.94 -15.10
CA VAL A 91 5.91 -1.83 -14.22
C VAL A 91 5.00 -2.89 -13.58
N SER A 92 3.80 -2.51 -13.15
CA SER A 92 2.83 -3.44 -12.56
C SER A 92 2.39 -4.51 -13.54
N ASN A 93 2.28 -4.17 -14.82
CA ASN A 93 1.87 -5.10 -15.88
C ASN A 93 3.01 -5.93 -16.47
N THR A 94 4.26 -5.74 -16.03
CA THR A 94 5.40 -6.54 -16.50
C THR A 94 5.13 -8.04 -16.25
N PRO A 95 5.22 -8.90 -17.29
CA PRO A 95 5.02 -10.33 -17.14
C PRO A 95 6.14 -10.96 -16.30
N THR A 96 5.79 -11.78 -15.31
CA THR A 96 6.74 -12.57 -14.51
C THR A 96 6.20 -13.98 -14.31
N GLU A 97 7.08 -14.95 -14.03
CA GLU A 97 6.65 -16.32 -13.73
C GLU A 97 5.80 -16.39 -12.46
N GLU A 98 6.14 -15.57 -11.44
CA GLU A 98 5.33 -15.45 -10.22
C GLU A 98 3.91 -14.92 -10.52
N LYS A 99 3.77 -13.95 -11.44
CA LYS A 99 2.47 -13.44 -11.87
C LYS A 99 1.64 -14.50 -12.59
N LYS A 100 2.28 -15.36 -13.40
CA LYS A 100 1.60 -16.50 -14.04
C LYS A 100 1.08 -17.51 -13.03
N LEU A 101 1.83 -17.78 -11.95
CA LEU A 101 1.42 -18.70 -10.88
C LEU A 101 0.17 -18.22 -10.14
N ARG A 102 -0.06 -16.90 -10.03
CA ARG A 102 -1.27 -16.33 -9.41
C ARG A 102 -2.54 -16.52 -10.25
N GLY A 103 -2.41 -16.71 -11.56
CA GLY A 103 -3.49 -17.11 -12.45
C GLY A 103 -4.53 -16.05 -12.80
N THR A 104 -4.52 -14.89 -12.10
CA THR A 104 -5.43 -13.77 -12.35
C THR A 104 -4.64 -12.50 -12.67
N PRO A 105 -5.12 -11.67 -13.63
CA PRO A 105 -4.55 -10.34 -13.85
C PRO A 105 -4.66 -9.49 -12.57
N ASP A 106 -3.62 -8.71 -12.25
CA ASP A 106 -3.71 -7.73 -11.18
C ASP A 106 -4.66 -6.59 -11.58
N ALA A 107 -5.58 -6.23 -10.68
CA ALA A 107 -6.30 -4.96 -10.75
C ALA A 107 -5.36 -3.88 -10.21
N VAL A 108 -4.61 -3.24 -11.11
CA VAL A 108 -3.62 -2.23 -10.73
C VAL A 108 -4.35 -0.95 -10.31
N ALA A 109 -4.11 -0.50 -9.07
CA ALA A 109 -4.66 0.76 -8.59
C ALA A 109 -3.94 1.94 -9.24
N ASP A 110 -4.69 2.98 -9.63
CA ASP A 110 -4.08 4.21 -10.14
C ASP A 110 -3.39 4.97 -9.01
N TRP A 111 -4.09 5.15 -7.89
CA TRP A 111 -3.56 5.82 -6.69
C TRP A 111 -3.90 5.01 -5.45
N VAL A 112 -3.00 5.09 -4.45
CA VAL A 112 -3.22 4.48 -3.13
C VAL A 112 -2.88 5.50 -2.05
N ILE A 113 -3.83 5.76 -1.15
CA ILE A 113 -3.58 6.50 0.08
C ILE A 113 -3.35 5.47 1.19
N LEU A 114 -2.30 5.67 1.98
CA LEU A 114 -2.04 4.94 3.21
C LEU A 114 -2.11 5.91 4.39
N VAL A 115 -2.86 5.56 5.43
CA VAL A 115 -2.86 6.31 6.70
C VAL A 115 -2.55 5.33 7.82
N GLU A 116 -1.50 5.61 8.57
CA GLU A 116 -1.05 4.81 9.71
C GLU A 116 -1.48 5.45 11.02
N ALA A 117 -1.87 4.62 11.98
CA ALA A 117 -2.39 5.06 13.26
C ALA A 117 -1.97 4.14 14.41
N TYR A 118 -1.84 4.68 15.61
CA TYR A 118 -1.76 3.93 16.86
C TYR A 118 -3.11 3.90 17.61
N ASP A 119 -4.11 4.64 17.14
CA ASP A 119 -5.48 4.67 17.66
C ASP A 119 -6.46 4.36 16.53
N GLN A 120 -7.21 3.26 16.69
CA GLN A 120 -8.18 2.82 15.69
C GLN A 120 -9.35 3.82 15.54
N ALA A 121 -9.80 4.45 16.62
CA ALA A 121 -10.92 5.40 16.56
C ALA A 121 -10.52 6.67 15.77
N ALA A 122 -9.29 7.15 15.94
CA ALA A 122 -8.76 8.26 15.15
C ALA A 122 -8.66 7.89 13.66
N LEU A 123 -8.28 6.64 13.34
CA LEU A 123 -8.21 6.17 11.96
C LEU A 123 -9.60 6.08 11.31
N GLU A 124 -10.61 5.60 12.03
CA GLU A 124 -12.00 5.55 11.56
C GLU A 124 -12.57 6.94 11.33
N GLN A 125 -12.24 7.91 12.17
CA GLN A 125 -12.61 9.30 11.96
C GLN A 125 -11.94 9.87 10.70
N ALA A 126 -10.64 9.65 10.52
CA ALA A 126 -9.91 10.06 9.31
C ALA A 126 -10.53 9.44 8.04
N ARG A 127 -10.88 8.15 8.10
CA ARG A 127 -11.59 7.46 7.01
C ARG A 127 -12.92 8.15 6.68
N ALA A 128 -13.73 8.45 7.68
CA ALA A 128 -15.04 9.09 7.48
C ALA A 128 -14.89 10.48 6.86
N GLU A 129 -13.92 11.26 7.25
CA GLU A 129 -13.62 12.58 6.69
C GLU A 129 -13.11 12.50 5.25
N LEU A 130 -12.14 11.63 4.96
CA LEU A 130 -11.61 11.42 3.60
C LEU A 130 -12.70 10.98 2.61
N LEU A 131 -13.59 10.08 3.03
CA LEU A 131 -14.67 9.56 2.21
C LEU A 131 -15.93 10.42 2.27
N GLY A 132 -15.92 11.49 3.08
CA GLY A 132 -17.03 12.44 3.19
C GLY A 132 -17.17 13.32 1.93
N ARG A 133 -18.26 14.09 1.91
CA ARG A 133 -18.63 14.97 0.77
C ARG A 133 -17.52 15.97 0.44
N ASP A 134 -16.89 16.55 1.47
CA ASP A 134 -15.83 17.57 1.36
C ASP A 134 -14.42 16.94 1.32
N GLY A 135 -14.33 15.62 1.28
CA GLY A 135 -13.09 14.87 1.15
C GLY A 135 -12.72 14.57 -0.30
N LEU A 136 -12.33 13.34 -0.57
CA LEU A 136 -11.83 12.88 -1.87
C LEU A 136 -12.75 13.22 -3.04
N PHE A 137 -14.07 13.02 -2.89
CA PHE A 137 -15.04 13.23 -3.97
C PHE A 137 -15.24 14.70 -4.32
N GLY A 138 -15.14 15.59 -3.32
CA GLY A 138 -15.16 17.05 -3.50
C GLY A 138 -13.93 17.58 -4.23
N HIS A 139 -12.80 16.86 -4.15
CA HIS A 139 -11.52 17.24 -4.75
C HIS A 139 -11.16 16.47 -6.02
N GLY A 140 -12.13 15.76 -6.61
CA GLY A 140 -11.98 15.18 -7.93
C GLY A 140 -11.62 13.69 -7.97
N ALA A 141 -11.79 12.95 -6.87
CA ALA A 141 -11.75 11.49 -6.91
C ALA A 141 -13.00 10.91 -7.56
N GLU A 142 -12.87 9.79 -8.27
CA GLU A 142 -13.99 8.98 -8.74
C GLU A 142 -14.73 8.32 -7.56
N GLU A 143 -16.01 7.99 -7.76
CA GLU A 143 -16.80 7.26 -6.77
C GLU A 143 -16.40 5.79 -6.74
N GLY A 144 -16.62 5.14 -5.57
CA GLY A 144 -16.37 3.71 -5.40
C GLY A 144 -14.93 3.32 -5.12
N PRO A 145 -14.17 4.07 -4.28
CA PRO A 145 -12.81 3.67 -3.89
C PRO A 145 -12.84 2.32 -3.17
N LEU A 146 -11.78 1.52 -3.36
CA LEU A 146 -11.59 0.31 -2.57
C LEU A 146 -10.90 0.67 -1.25
N VAL A 147 -11.55 0.35 -0.14
CA VAL A 147 -11.08 0.71 1.21
C VAL A 147 -10.75 -0.53 2.01
N GLY A 148 -9.57 -0.55 2.63
CA GLY A 148 -9.13 -1.59 3.57
C GLY A 148 -8.73 -1.00 4.91
N LEU A 149 -9.07 -1.69 6.00
CA LEU A 149 -8.61 -1.43 7.35
C LEU A 149 -7.89 -2.67 7.88
N TYR A 150 -6.70 -2.47 8.40
CA TYR A 150 -5.83 -3.55 8.85
C TYR A 150 -5.28 -3.27 10.24
N SER A 151 -5.06 -4.32 11.03
CA SER A 151 -4.25 -4.31 12.25
C SER A 151 -2.89 -4.95 11.98
N LEU A 152 -1.86 -4.44 12.63
CA LEU A 152 -0.53 -5.03 12.58
C LEU A 152 -0.46 -6.19 13.57
N ASP A 153 -0.36 -7.41 13.06
CA ASP A 153 -0.24 -8.61 13.90
C ASP A 153 1.23 -8.96 14.18
N PHE A 154 2.12 -8.67 13.24
CA PHE A 154 3.53 -9.05 13.37
C PHE A 154 4.43 -8.15 12.52
N SER A 155 5.57 -7.78 13.10
CA SER A 155 6.65 -7.08 12.42
C SER A 155 7.97 -7.80 12.69
N LEU A 156 8.82 -7.92 11.68
CA LEU A 156 10.14 -8.55 11.77
C LEU A 156 11.17 -7.65 11.10
N ASP A 157 12.15 -7.18 11.85
CA ASP A 157 13.28 -6.46 11.30
C ASP A 157 14.43 -7.42 10.89
N GLU A 158 15.44 -6.88 10.20
CA GLU A 158 16.58 -7.66 9.72
C GLU A 158 17.39 -8.29 10.87
N ALA A 159 17.52 -7.59 12.00
CA ALA A 159 18.27 -8.09 13.15
C ALA A 159 17.52 -9.24 13.83
N GLU A 160 16.20 -9.12 13.93
CA GLU A 160 15.34 -10.17 14.44
C GLU A 160 15.31 -11.37 13.51
N ALA A 161 15.21 -11.14 12.19
CA ALA A 161 15.28 -12.20 11.19
C ALA A 161 16.58 -12.99 11.31
N LYS A 162 17.74 -12.33 11.44
CA LYS A 162 19.04 -12.99 11.65
C LYS A 162 19.13 -13.78 12.95
N ARG A 163 18.38 -13.42 14.00
CA ARG A 163 18.33 -14.19 15.26
C ARG A 163 17.47 -15.43 15.14
N VAL A 164 16.32 -15.33 14.50
CA VAL A 164 15.33 -16.42 14.36
C VAL A 164 15.79 -17.46 13.35
N TRP A 165 16.49 -17.04 12.28
CA TRP A 165 16.94 -17.90 11.18
C TRP A 165 18.40 -18.33 11.29
N ARG A 166 18.99 -18.35 12.48
CA ARG A 166 20.26 -19.09 12.66
C ARG A 166 19.97 -20.55 12.38
N HIS A 167 20.50 -21.04 11.26
CA HIS A 167 20.38 -22.44 10.87
C HIS A 167 20.85 -23.36 12.01
N PRO A 168 20.11 -24.44 12.32
CA PRO A 168 20.54 -25.42 13.34
C PRO A 168 21.74 -26.30 12.90
N GLU A 169 22.45 -25.96 11.84
CA GLU A 169 23.50 -26.80 11.25
C GLU A 169 24.94 -26.37 11.61
N GLU A 170 25.14 -25.52 12.62
CA GLU A 170 26.49 -25.24 13.18
C GLU A 170 26.54 -25.57 14.68
N GLY A 171 26.21 -26.82 15.03
CA GLY A 171 26.40 -27.41 16.35
C GLY A 171 26.88 -28.83 16.29
#